data_d8beb054263aad447ec31300bbf24c55
#
_entry.id   d8beb054263aad447ec31300bbf24c55
#
_cell.length_a   1.000
_cell.length_b   1.000
_cell.length_c   1.000
_cell.angle_alpha   90.00
_cell.angle_beta   90.00
_cell.angle_gamma   90.00
#
_symmetry.space_group_name_H-M   'P 1'
#
loop_
_entity.id
_entity.type
_entity.pdbx_description
1 polymer ?
#
loop_
_entity_poly.entity_id
_entity_poly.type
_entity_poly.pdbx_seq_one_letter_code
_entity_poly.pdbx_strand_id
1 'polypeptide(L)'
;MADLVNEFSWSRTRDNVFKECRRRYYYQYYGAWGGWEAGADPLVRRLYVLKQLGTRQMWAGRLVHETIERALLAMRDGHALSEAALIEDTVRQMRLEWKGSRDGIYREYPKRTGLFEHEYGVPIRDSEWQALRDHIVRCLRNFHRLPLLEDIKRTPTERWTFIEDIGSFPYEGTRLFSAPDFGYWNAADRLQLVDWKTGGNGEGAGIQLGGYALYALEVLHVDLARVDLLEVNLREGKVTTHPWDEVSLDRVREHIRLSVRAMKAYLKDPDRNLADEANFEKAEELRICRWCNFRAVCRPELPPFADENTALPSGQPPPLLSGQHPPLPSGERAG
;
A
#
# COMPACT_ATOMS: atom_id res chain seq x y z
N MET A 1 16.96 -24.71 -2.28
CA MET A 1 16.49 -23.34 -2.11
C MET A 1 16.59 -23.02 -0.63
N ALA A 2 17.16 -21.88 -0.23
CA ALA A 2 17.18 -21.51 1.18
C ALA A 2 15.72 -21.33 1.65
N ASP A 3 15.37 -21.92 2.79
CA ASP A 3 14.06 -21.76 3.39
C ASP A 3 13.83 -20.26 3.67
N LEU A 4 12.73 -19.71 3.15
CA LEU A 4 12.35 -18.31 3.40
C LEU A 4 12.00 -18.15 4.88
N VAL A 5 12.76 -17.34 5.59
CA VAL A 5 12.53 -17.04 7.01
C VAL A 5 11.61 -15.83 7.13
N ASN A 6 10.63 -15.93 8.04
CA ASN A 6 9.77 -14.79 8.36
C ASN A 6 10.53 -13.82 9.28
N GLU A 7 11.13 -12.79 8.70
CA GLU A 7 11.84 -11.76 9.45
C GLU A 7 10.89 -10.65 9.93
N PHE A 8 11.12 -10.18 11.16
CA PHE A 8 10.41 -9.01 11.66
C PHE A 8 10.79 -7.77 10.84
N SER A 9 9.79 -6.99 10.48
CA SER A 9 10.02 -5.71 9.83
C SER A 9 8.93 -4.71 10.24
N TRP A 10 9.19 -3.44 10.02
CA TRP A 10 8.25 -2.38 10.28
C TRP A 10 7.88 -1.63 9.00
N SER A 11 6.63 -1.22 8.90
CA SER A 11 6.11 -0.26 7.93
C SER A 11 4.92 0.49 8.52
N ARG A 12 4.58 1.63 7.96
CA ARG A 12 3.37 2.36 8.36
C ARG A 12 2.11 1.50 8.26
N THR A 13 2.00 0.68 7.22
CA THR A 13 0.88 -0.26 7.05
C THR A 13 0.83 -1.30 8.17
N ARG A 14 1.98 -1.88 8.56
CA ARG A 14 2.06 -2.83 9.67
C ARG A 14 1.63 -2.19 10.98
N ASP A 15 2.10 -0.97 11.26
CA ASP A 15 1.74 -0.21 12.45
C ASP A 15 0.22 0.03 12.54
N ASN A 16 -0.38 0.45 11.42
CA ASN A 16 -1.83 0.68 11.36
C ASN A 16 -2.62 -0.60 11.59
N VAL A 17 -2.28 -1.71 10.90
CA VAL A 17 -2.95 -3.00 11.07
C VAL A 17 -2.82 -3.50 12.51
N PHE A 18 -1.64 -3.35 13.12
CA PHE A 18 -1.42 -3.75 14.50
C PHE A 18 -2.26 -2.93 15.48
N LYS A 19 -2.37 -1.61 15.29
CA LYS A 19 -3.20 -0.72 16.12
C LYS A 19 -4.70 -1.00 15.95
N GLU A 20 -5.14 -1.27 14.73
CA GLU A 20 -6.54 -1.54 14.43
C GLU A 20 -7.01 -2.87 15.02
N CYS A 21 -6.25 -3.96 14.84
CA CYS A 21 -6.62 -5.27 15.35
C CYS A 21 -5.40 -6.20 15.43
N ARG A 22 -5.06 -6.68 16.64
CA ARG A 22 -3.94 -7.61 16.88
C ARG A 22 -4.13 -8.92 16.13
N ARG A 23 -5.33 -9.52 16.15
CA ARG A 23 -5.64 -10.76 15.44
C ARG A 23 -5.48 -10.61 13.92
N ARG A 24 -5.91 -9.49 13.33
CA ARG A 24 -5.69 -9.18 11.92
C ARG A 24 -4.21 -9.11 11.59
N TYR A 25 -3.42 -8.46 12.46
CA TYR A 25 -1.97 -8.38 12.31
C TYR A 25 -1.33 -9.78 12.33
N TYR A 26 -1.73 -10.65 13.28
CA TYR A 26 -1.25 -12.03 13.32
C TYR A 26 -1.56 -12.78 12.02
N TYR A 27 -2.81 -12.77 11.57
CA TYR A 27 -3.18 -13.48 10.34
C TYR A 27 -2.43 -12.96 9.12
N GLN A 28 -2.20 -11.65 9.02
CA GLN A 28 -1.56 -11.05 7.87
C GLN A 28 -0.05 -11.34 7.80
N TYR A 29 0.64 -11.38 8.93
CA TYR A 29 2.10 -11.43 8.96
C TYR A 29 2.69 -12.74 9.48
N TYR A 30 1.90 -13.55 10.17
CA TYR A 30 2.32 -14.84 10.72
C TYR A 30 1.43 -15.99 10.27
N GLY A 31 0.13 -15.93 10.51
CA GLY A 31 -0.79 -17.02 10.20
C GLY A 31 -0.89 -17.36 8.70
N ALA A 32 -0.64 -16.40 7.82
CA ALA A 32 -0.61 -16.60 6.37
C ALA A 32 0.77 -16.99 5.82
N TRP A 33 1.80 -17.06 6.67
CA TRP A 33 3.17 -17.35 6.23
C TRP A 33 3.29 -18.80 5.75
N GLY A 34 3.96 -19.01 4.60
CA GLY A 34 4.07 -20.33 3.96
C GLY A 34 2.85 -20.71 3.13
N GLY A 35 1.77 -19.91 3.13
CA GLY A 35 0.55 -20.23 2.39
C GLY A 35 0.66 -20.22 0.86
N TRP A 36 1.80 -19.83 0.30
CA TRP A 36 2.13 -19.93 -1.13
C TRP A 36 2.66 -21.31 -1.53
N GLU A 37 3.06 -22.13 -0.57
CA GLU A 37 3.62 -23.45 -0.82
C GLU A 37 2.53 -24.44 -1.28
N ALA A 38 2.89 -25.34 -2.18
CA ALA A 38 1.95 -26.32 -2.73
C ALA A 38 1.35 -27.28 -1.68
N GLY A 39 2.12 -27.57 -0.60
CA GLY A 39 1.70 -28.41 0.51
C GLY A 39 1.23 -27.67 1.76
N ALA A 40 0.94 -26.38 1.65
CA ALA A 40 0.52 -25.57 2.79
C ALA A 40 -0.75 -26.12 3.46
N ASP A 41 -0.81 -26.02 4.80
CA ASP A 41 -2.03 -26.30 5.55
C ASP A 41 -3.22 -25.53 4.96
N PRO A 42 -4.42 -26.11 4.84
CA PRO A 42 -5.58 -25.48 4.22
C PRO A 42 -5.95 -24.14 4.87
N LEU A 43 -5.83 -23.98 6.19
CA LEU A 43 -6.08 -22.73 6.89
C LEU A 43 -5.02 -21.68 6.55
N VAL A 44 -3.74 -22.06 6.56
CA VAL A 44 -2.61 -21.18 6.19
C VAL A 44 -2.78 -20.71 4.74
N ARG A 45 -3.12 -21.64 3.82
CA ARG A 45 -3.44 -21.30 2.42
C ARG A 45 -4.62 -20.32 2.34
N ARG A 46 -5.70 -20.58 3.08
CA ARG A 46 -6.87 -19.70 3.11
C ARG A 46 -6.52 -18.29 3.61
N LEU A 47 -5.75 -18.20 4.70
CA LEU A 47 -5.27 -16.92 5.23
C LEU A 47 -4.39 -16.19 4.21
N TYR A 48 -3.54 -16.92 3.48
CA TYR A 48 -2.70 -16.35 2.43
C TYR A 48 -3.51 -15.76 1.28
N VAL A 49 -4.57 -16.43 0.81
CA VAL A 49 -5.49 -15.90 -0.20
C VAL A 49 -6.20 -14.65 0.32
N LEU A 50 -6.77 -14.71 1.52
CA LEU A 50 -7.53 -13.61 2.11
C LEU A 50 -6.66 -12.37 2.35
N LYS A 51 -5.39 -12.54 2.73
CA LYS A 51 -4.48 -11.41 2.94
C LYS A 51 -4.21 -10.62 1.66
N GLN A 52 -4.35 -11.23 0.47
CA GLN A 52 -4.11 -10.58 -0.82
C GLN A 52 -5.31 -9.74 -1.30
N LEU A 53 -6.47 -9.88 -0.65
CA LEU A 53 -7.65 -9.12 -1.04
C LEU A 53 -7.44 -7.63 -0.82
N GLY A 54 -7.75 -6.83 -1.83
CA GLY A 54 -7.84 -5.38 -1.74
C GLY A 54 -9.29 -4.91 -1.80
N THR A 55 -9.59 -3.75 -1.21
CA THR A 55 -10.86 -3.08 -1.50
C THR A 55 -10.81 -2.46 -2.90
N ARG A 56 -11.97 -2.17 -3.48
CA ARG A 56 -12.05 -1.49 -4.79
C ARG A 56 -11.28 -0.16 -4.82
N GLN A 57 -11.23 0.57 -3.68
CA GLN A 57 -10.47 1.83 -3.58
C GLN A 57 -8.96 1.58 -3.59
N MET A 58 -8.47 0.58 -2.84
CA MET A 58 -7.06 0.19 -2.86
C MET A 58 -6.63 -0.28 -4.25
N TRP A 59 -7.49 -1.06 -4.90
CA TRP A 59 -7.26 -1.50 -6.27
C TRP A 59 -7.19 -0.33 -7.26
N ALA A 60 -8.10 0.66 -7.15
CA ALA A 60 -8.06 1.86 -7.97
C ALA A 60 -6.76 2.65 -7.75
N GLY A 61 -6.33 2.82 -6.50
CA GLY A 61 -5.05 3.45 -6.16
C GLY A 61 -3.89 2.73 -6.82
N ARG A 62 -3.79 1.40 -6.69
CA ARG A 62 -2.74 0.58 -7.30
C ARG A 62 -2.69 0.74 -8.83
N LEU A 63 -3.83 0.70 -9.51
CA LEU A 63 -3.89 0.90 -10.96
C LEU A 63 -3.36 2.28 -11.41
N VAL A 64 -3.62 3.32 -10.61
CA VAL A 64 -3.08 4.66 -10.89
C VAL A 64 -1.56 4.69 -10.69
N HIS A 65 -1.04 4.16 -9.58
CA HIS A 65 0.39 4.08 -9.30
C HIS A 65 1.14 3.28 -10.37
N GLU A 66 0.68 2.06 -10.70
CA GLU A 66 1.27 1.23 -11.77
C GLU A 66 1.26 1.93 -13.14
N THR A 67 0.26 2.77 -13.40
CA THR A 67 0.19 3.52 -14.66
C THR A 67 1.17 4.69 -14.66
N ILE A 68 1.32 5.39 -13.54
CA ILE A 68 2.31 6.47 -13.39
C ILE A 68 3.72 5.90 -13.47
N GLU A 69 3.99 4.78 -12.80
CA GLU A 69 5.26 4.05 -12.91
C GLU A 69 5.61 3.75 -14.36
N ARG A 70 4.68 3.15 -15.12
CA ARG A 70 4.90 2.87 -16.55
C ARG A 70 5.17 4.14 -17.36
N ALA A 71 4.47 5.23 -17.06
CA ALA A 71 4.69 6.51 -17.72
C ALA A 71 6.10 7.07 -17.43
N LEU A 72 6.53 7.05 -16.17
CA LEU A 72 7.85 7.52 -15.75
C LEU A 72 8.97 6.63 -16.31
N LEU A 73 8.80 5.30 -16.26
CA LEU A 73 9.76 4.36 -16.86
C LEU A 73 9.91 4.60 -18.38
N ALA A 74 8.80 4.77 -19.09
CA ALA A 74 8.84 5.08 -20.53
C ALA A 74 9.54 6.42 -20.81
N MET A 75 9.29 7.46 -20.00
CA MET A 75 9.99 8.75 -20.12
C MET A 75 11.50 8.59 -19.88
N ARG A 76 11.88 7.83 -18.85
CA ARG A 76 13.29 7.53 -18.56
C ARG A 76 13.98 6.86 -19.74
N ASP A 77 13.28 5.96 -20.41
CA ASP A 77 13.79 5.21 -21.57
C ASP A 77 13.64 5.99 -22.90
N GLY A 78 13.31 7.28 -22.85
CA GLY A 78 13.21 8.17 -24.03
C GLY A 78 11.92 7.99 -24.84
N HIS A 79 10.92 7.31 -24.30
CA HIS A 79 9.62 7.08 -24.95
C HIS A 79 8.52 7.94 -24.32
N ALA A 80 7.75 8.63 -25.14
CA ALA A 80 6.58 9.38 -24.67
C ALA A 80 5.32 8.54 -24.86
N LEU A 81 4.66 8.17 -23.75
CA LEU A 81 3.32 7.59 -23.80
C LEU A 81 2.28 8.70 -23.76
N SER A 82 1.32 8.66 -24.68
CA SER A 82 0.24 9.66 -24.70
C SER A 82 -0.73 9.43 -23.54
N GLU A 83 -1.31 10.52 -23.01
CA GLU A 83 -2.37 10.47 -21.99
C GLU A 83 -3.49 9.50 -22.40
N ALA A 84 -3.93 9.57 -23.65
CA ALA A 84 -5.00 8.73 -24.17
C ALA A 84 -4.66 7.24 -24.14
N ALA A 85 -3.45 6.87 -24.58
CA ALA A 85 -2.99 5.48 -24.59
C ALA A 85 -2.88 4.92 -23.17
N LEU A 86 -2.31 5.67 -22.23
CA LEU A 86 -2.19 5.26 -20.82
C LEU A 86 -3.56 5.04 -20.18
N ILE A 87 -4.52 5.94 -20.41
CA ILE A 87 -5.88 5.82 -19.89
C ILE A 87 -6.59 4.60 -20.50
N GLU A 88 -6.48 4.39 -21.81
CA GLU A 88 -7.10 3.25 -22.50
C GLU A 88 -6.57 1.93 -21.96
N ASP A 89 -5.25 1.80 -21.83
CA ASP A 89 -4.60 0.60 -21.30
C ASP A 89 -5.02 0.33 -19.85
N THR A 90 -5.09 1.37 -19.02
CA THR A 90 -5.51 1.25 -17.62
C THR A 90 -6.96 0.81 -17.52
N VAL A 91 -7.87 1.37 -18.32
CA VAL A 91 -9.28 0.96 -18.35
C VAL A 91 -9.44 -0.47 -18.86
N ARG A 92 -8.62 -0.90 -19.84
CA ARG A 92 -8.58 -2.29 -20.31
C ARG A 92 -8.10 -3.24 -19.20
N GLN A 93 -7.00 -2.91 -18.52
CA GLN A 93 -6.49 -3.67 -17.38
C GLN A 93 -7.56 -3.75 -16.27
N MET A 94 -8.20 -2.63 -15.92
CA MET A 94 -9.29 -2.57 -14.95
C MET A 94 -10.40 -3.56 -15.28
N ARG A 95 -10.84 -3.66 -16.53
CA ARG A 95 -11.90 -4.60 -16.95
C ARG A 95 -11.47 -6.05 -16.81
N LEU A 96 -10.25 -6.38 -17.19
CA LEU A 96 -9.70 -7.72 -17.09
C LEU A 96 -9.57 -8.18 -15.64
N GLU A 97 -9.01 -7.33 -14.78
CA GLU A 97 -8.82 -7.63 -13.37
C GLU A 97 -10.16 -7.72 -12.62
N TRP A 98 -11.11 -6.81 -12.90
CA TRP A 98 -12.46 -6.87 -12.34
C TRP A 98 -13.15 -8.18 -12.67
N LYS A 99 -13.09 -8.61 -13.97
CA LYS A 99 -13.65 -9.88 -14.41
C LYS A 99 -12.97 -11.06 -13.71
N GLY A 100 -11.64 -11.10 -13.68
CA GLY A 100 -10.88 -12.17 -13.03
C GLY A 100 -11.20 -12.27 -11.53
N SER A 101 -11.35 -11.13 -10.85
CA SER A 101 -11.74 -11.09 -9.45
C SER A 101 -13.16 -11.61 -9.24
N ARG A 102 -14.13 -11.17 -10.06
CA ARG A 102 -15.50 -11.64 -9.99
C ARG A 102 -15.60 -13.15 -10.22
N ASP A 103 -14.82 -13.66 -11.17
CA ASP A 103 -14.78 -15.08 -11.52
C ASP A 103 -13.97 -15.91 -10.49
N GLY A 104 -13.36 -15.28 -9.47
CA GLY A 104 -12.68 -15.94 -8.35
C GLY A 104 -11.30 -16.50 -8.68
N ILE A 105 -10.65 -16.05 -9.77
CA ILE A 105 -9.34 -16.57 -10.23
C ILE A 105 -8.26 -16.44 -9.15
N TYR A 106 -8.30 -15.41 -8.29
CA TYR A 106 -7.36 -15.21 -7.19
C TYR A 106 -7.37 -16.33 -6.13
N ARG A 107 -8.43 -17.13 -6.06
CA ARG A 107 -8.49 -18.25 -5.10
C ARG A 107 -7.50 -19.36 -5.47
N GLU A 108 -7.31 -19.57 -6.75
CA GLU A 108 -6.32 -20.52 -7.29
C GLU A 108 -4.94 -19.82 -7.45
N TYR A 109 -4.95 -18.60 -7.97
CA TYR A 109 -3.75 -17.77 -8.22
C TYR A 109 -3.74 -16.53 -7.33
N PRO A 110 -3.31 -16.60 -6.06
CA PRO A 110 -3.46 -15.52 -5.09
C PRO A 110 -2.74 -14.21 -5.45
N LYS A 111 -1.77 -14.26 -6.37
CA LYS A 111 -1.10 -13.05 -6.90
C LYS A 111 -1.99 -12.27 -7.90
N ARG A 112 -3.08 -12.87 -8.39
CA ARG A 112 -4.07 -12.16 -9.22
C ARG A 112 -4.96 -11.29 -8.35
N THR A 113 -5.49 -10.24 -8.93
CA THR A 113 -6.38 -9.29 -8.23
C THR A 113 -7.59 -10.03 -7.66
N GLY A 114 -7.75 -9.94 -6.34
CA GLY A 114 -8.94 -10.34 -5.61
C GLY A 114 -9.54 -9.13 -4.89
N LEU A 115 -10.82 -8.83 -5.15
CA LEU A 115 -11.51 -7.75 -4.49
C LEU A 115 -12.29 -8.26 -3.28
N PHE A 116 -12.17 -7.55 -2.17
CA PHE A 116 -12.92 -7.81 -0.95
C PHE A 116 -14.43 -7.89 -1.25
N GLU A 117 -14.92 -6.96 -2.07
CA GLU A 117 -16.33 -6.87 -2.44
C GLU A 117 -16.82 -8.12 -3.17
N HIS A 118 -15.99 -8.70 -4.04
CA HIS A 118 -16.34 -9.95 -4.74
C HIS A 118 -16.25 -11.18 -3.84
N GLU A 119 -15.23 -11.25 -2.96
CA GLU A 119 -15.08 -12.38 -2.04
C GLU A 119 -16.24 -12.48 -1.06
N TYR A 120 -16.74 -11.33 -0.59
CA TYR A 120 -17.77 -11.28 0.45
C TYR A 120 -19.17 -10.90 -0.06
N GLY A 121 -19.35 -10.80 -1.38
CA GLY A 121 -20.64 -10.48 -1.98
C GLY A 121 -21.17 -9.11 -1.54
N VAL A 122 -20.29 -8.11 -1.41
CA VAL A 122 -20.72 -6.75 -1.08
C VAL A 122 -21.50 -6.20 -2.28
N PRO A 123 -22.77 -5.78 -2.11
CA PRO A 123 -23.55 -5.25 -3.22
C PRO A 123 -22.98 -3.88 -3.63
N ILE A 124 -22.48 -3.79 -4.85
CA ILE A 124 -21.95 -2.56 -5.45
C ILE A 124 -22.72 -2.29 -6.73
N ARG A 125 -23.37 -1.15 -6.80
CA ARG A 125 -24.13 -0.73 -7.97
C ARG A 125 -23.21 -0.44 -9.16
N ASP A 126 -23.68 -0.64 -10.37
CA ASP A 126 -22.94 -0.33 -11.60
C ASP A 126 -22.49 1.12 -11.66
N SER A 127 -23.30 2.05 -11.14
CA SER A 127 -22.95 3.46 -11.05
C SER A 127 -21.72 3.72 -10.15
N GLU A 128 -21.52 2.91 -9.11
CA GLU A 128 -20.35 3.03 -8.22
C GLU A 128 -19.08 2.50 -8.89
N TRP A 129 -19.20 1.42 -9.70
CA TRP A 129 -18.09 0.94 -10.53
C TRP A 129 -17.71 1.95 -11.62
N GLN A 130 -18.71 2.59 -12.25
CA GLN A 130 -18.48 3.67 -13.21
C GLN A 130 -17.81 4.87 -12.54
N ALA A 131 -18.27 5.29 -11.36
CA ALA A 131 -17.65 6.37 -10.60
C ALA A 131 -16.19 6.08 -10.23
N LEU A 132 -15.88 4.82 -9.91
CA LEU A 132 -14.50 4.39 -9.62
C LEU A 132 -13.61 4.49 -10.85
N ARG A 133 -14.09 4.03 -12.03
CA ARG A 133 -13.40 4.21 -13.31
C ARG A 133 -13.15 5.69 -13.60
N ASP A 134 -14.17 6.52 -13.44
CA ASP A 134 -14.07 7.96 -13.73
C ASP A 134 -13.10 8.66 -12.75
N HIS A 135 -13.02 8.17 -11.53
CA HIS A 135 -12.01 8.60 -10.55
C HIS A 135 -10.58 8.26 -11.00
N ILE A 136 -10.32 7.03 -11.45
CA ILE A 136 -9.01 6.62 -12.00
C ILE A 136 -8.62 7.51 -13.18
N VAL A 137 -9.54 7.68 -14.14
CA VAL A 137 -9.32 8.53 -15.34
C VAL A 137 -9.01 9.97 -14.94
N ARG A 138 -9.71 10.51 -13.94
CA ARG A 138 -9.45 11.87 -13.42
C ARG A 138 -8.05 11.97 -12.81
N CYS A 139 -7.63 11.02 -11.98
CA CYS A 139 -6.30 11.00 -11.38
C CYS A 139 -5.20 10.99 -12.46
N LEU A 140 -5.35 10.16 -13.50
CA LEU A 140 -4.39 10.09 -14.59
C LEU A 140 -4.36 11.36 -15.45
N ARG A 141 -5.51 11.98 -15.73
CA ARG A 141 -5.58 13.27 -16.41
C ARG A 141 -4.92 14.37 -15.60
N ASN A 142 -5.17 14.40 -14.29
CA ASN A 142 -4.55 15.38 -13.42
C ASN A 142 -3.03 15.17 -13.36
N PHE A 143 -2.53 13.93 -13.27
CA PHE A 143 -1.10 13.64 -13.38
C PHE A 143 -0.46 14.29 -14.62
N HIS A 144 -1.08 14.11 -15.79
CA HIS A 144 -0.57 14.70 -17.04
C HIS A 144 -0.62 16.23 -17.09
N ARG A 145 -1.43 16.87 -16.25
CA ARG A 145 -1.60 18.33 -16.20
C ARG A 145 -0.83 19.00 -15.07
N LEU A 146 -0.17 18.22 -14.21
CA LEU A 146 0.60 18.78 -13.10
C LEU A 146 1.80 19.59 -13.61
N PRO A 147 2.01 20.82 -13.11
CA PRO A 147 3.25 21.55 -13.37
C PRO A 147 4.50 20.76 -12.94
N LEU A 148 4.38 19.95 -11.89
CA LEU A 148 5.42 19.04 -11.43
C LEU A 148 5.89 18.07 -12.54
N LEU A 149 4.97 17.57 -13.37
CA LEU A 149 5.35 16.68 -14.47
C LEU A 149 6.22 17.38 -15.52
N GLU A 150 5.99 18.68 -15.76
CA GLU A 150 6.85 19.46 -16.68
C GLU A 150 8.24 19.70 -16.08
N ASP A 151 8.35 19.86 -14.76
CA ASP A 151 9.64 19.92 -14.08
C ASP A 151 10.38 18.58 -14.18
N ILE A 152 9.69 17.48 -13.95
CA ILE A 152 10.23 16.11 -14.10
C ILE A 152 10.73 15.88 -15.54
N LYS A 153 9.96 16.24 -16.57
CA LYS A 153 10.35 16.09 -17.99
C LYS A 153 11.58 16.91 -18.39
N ARG A 154 11.77 18.08 -17.76
CA ARG A 154 12.96 18.92 -18.00
C ARG A 154 14.18 18.44 -17.26
N THR A 155 14.01 17.62 -16.23
CA THR A 155 15.09 17.09 -15.41
C THR A 155 15.76 15.92 -16.15
N PRO A 156 17.09 15.98 -16.42
CA PRO A 156 17.81 14.84 -17.00
C PRO A 156 17.60 13.56 -16.18
N THR A 157 17.46 12.44 -16.86
CA THR A 157 17.13 11.16 -16.21
C THR A 157 18.21 10.65 -15.27
N GLU A 158 19.47 11.09 -15.46
CA GLU A 158 20.60 10.84 -14.56
C GLU A 158 20.42 11.48 -13.18
N ARG A 159 19.51 12.45 -13.07
CA ARG A 159 19.12 13.11 -11.80
C ARG A 159 17.89 12.47 -11.17
N TRP A 160 17.32 11.43 -11.77
CA TRP A 160 16.26 10.63 -11.17
C TRP A 160 16.85 9.59 -10.23
N THR A 161 16.35 9.50 -9.02
CA THR A 161 16.91 8.65 -7.98
C THR A 161 16.30 7.26 -8.00
N PHE A 162 14.96 7.19 -8.09
CA PHE A 162 14.19 5.94 -8.15
C PHE A 162 12.78 6.20 -8.69
N ILE A 163 12.10 5.14 -9.15
CA ILE A 163 10.71 5.11 -9.59
C ILE A 163 10.08 3.87 -8.95
N GLU A 164 9.05 4.03 -8.07
CA GLU A 164 8.28 2.95 -7.43
C GLU A 164 9.18 1.81 -6.88
N ASP A 165 10.39 2.16 -6.45
CA ASP A 165 11.31 1.19 -5.86
C ASP A 165 10.96 1.04 -4.38
N ILE A 166 10.43 -0.14 -4.01
CA ILE A 166 10.06 -0.44 -2.64
C ILE A 166 11.35 -0.63 -1.82
N GLY A 167 11.88 0.48 -1.36
CA GLY A 167 13.06 0.50 -0.52
C GLY A 167 12.78 -0.07 0.87
N SER A 168 13.67 -0.93 1.34
CA SER A 168 13.79 -1.26 2.75
C SER A 168 15.20 -0.99 3.21
N PHE A 169 15.35 -0.54 4.43
CA PHE A 169 16.66 -0.25 5.01
C PHE A 169 16.72 -0.69 6.47
N PRO A 170 17.88 -1.05 6.97
CA PRO A 170 18.06 -1.35 8.38
C PRO A 170 18.04 -0.05 9.20
N TYR A 171 17.25 -0.02 10.26
CA TYR A 171 17.19 1.08 11.20
C TYR A 171 17.07 0.52 12.62
N GLU A 172 18.03 0.82 13.50
CA GLU A 172 18.06 0.34 14.88
C GLU A 172 17.76 -1.18 15.03
N GLY A 173 18.38 -2.00 14.19
CA GLY A 173 18.21 -3.46 14.21
C GLY A 173 16.86 -3.97 13.68
N THR A 174 16.07 -3.10 13.05
CA THR A 174 14.80 -3.47 12.42
C THR A 174 14.81 -3.08 10.95
N ARG A 175 14.34 -3.96 10.07
CA ARG A 175 14.13 -3.62 8.66
C ARG A 175 12.89 -2.72 8.52
N LEU A 176 13.08 -1.50 8.06
CA LEU A 176 11.99 -0.57 7.76
C LEU A 176 11.65 -0.61 6.28
N PHE A 177 10.36 -0.69 5.98
CA PHE A 177 9.82 -0.46 4.64
C PHE A 177 9.19 0.93 4.58
N SER A 178 9.89 1.85 3.95
CA SER A 178 9.43 3.22 3.75
C SER A 178 10.18 3.79 2.54
N ALA A 179 9.49 3.88 1.42
CA ALA A 179 10.01 4.51 0.23
C ALA A 179 8.93 5.40 -0.38
N PRO A 180 9.30 6.59 -0.87
CA PRO A 180 8.41 7.40 -1.69
C PRO A 180 8.22 6.76 -3.06
N ASP A 181 7.17 7.18 -3.78
CA ASP A 181 6.82 6.61 -5.07
C ASP A 181 7.80 7.06 -6.18
N PHE A 182 8.35 8.28 -6.07
CA PHE A 182 9.31 8.81 -7.04
C PHE A 182 10.30 9.77 -6.37
N GLY A 183 11.56 9.76 -6.84
CA GLY A 183 12.60 10.65 -6.35
C GLY A 183 13.43 11.24 -7.47
N TYR A 184 13.74 12.57 -7.41
CA TYR A 184 14.61 13.24 -8.37
C TYR A 184 15.24 14.50 -7.78
N TRP A 185 16.37 14.93 -8.34
CA TRP A 185 17.03 16.18 -8.02
C TRP A 185 16.55 17.28 -8.97
N ASN A 186 15.90 18.31 -8.42
CA ASN A 186 15.44 19.45 -9.22
C ASN A 186 16.61 20.39 -9.65
N ALA A 187 16.30 21.42 -10.43
CA ALA A 187 17.30 22.40 -10.92
C ALA A 187 17.96 23.21 -9.79
N ALA A 188 17.32 23.34 -8.62
CA ALA A 188 17.88 24.02 -7.45
C ALA A 188 18.74 23.08 -6.57
N ASP A 189 19.09 21.91 -7.05
CA ASP A 189 19.87 20.88 -6.37
C ASP A 189 19.24 20.44 -5.02
N ARG A 190 17.90 20.33 -5.03
CA ARG A 190 17.11 19.78 -3.93
C ARG A 190 16.51 18.45 -4.33
N LEU A 191 16.57 17.48 -3.43
CA LEU A 191 15.94 16.16 -3.61
C LEU A 191 14.42 16.28 -3.42
N GLN A 192 13.67 15.98 -4.47
CA GLN A 192 12.23 15.93 -4.45
C GLN A 192 11.80 14.48 -4.20
N LEU A 193 11.10 14.22 -3.08
CA LEU A 193 10.51 12.91 -2.78
C LEU A 193 9.00 13.02 -2.93
N VAL A 194 8.46 12.32 -3.91
CA VAL A 194 7.06 12.44 -4.33
C VAL A 194 6.25 11.23 -3.85
N ASP A 195 5.07 11.52 -3.31
CA ASP A 195 4.09 10.54 -2.88
C ASP A 195 2.76 10.82 -3.60
N TRP A 196 2.31 9.88 -4.44
CA TRP A 196 1.08 10.02 -5.21
C TRP A 196 -0.13 9.59 -4.37
N LYS A 197 -1.12 10.46 -4.22
CA LYS A 197 -2.36 10.17 -3.49
C LYS A 197 -3.56 10.22 -4.42
N THR A 198 -4.32 9.12 -4.44
CA THR A 198 -5.58 9.02 -5.20
C THR A 198 -6.82 9.27 -4.35
N GLY A 199 -6.68 9.20 -3.02
CA GLY A 199 -7.75 9.41 -2.03
C GLY A 199 -7.82 10.83 -1.51
N GLY A 200 -8.65 11.04 -0.47
CA GLY A 200 -8.64 12.26 0.34
C GLY A 200 -7.45 12.27 1.30
N ASN A 201 -7.16 13.43 1.88
CA ASN A 201 -6.10 13.59 2.89
C ASN A 201 -6.39 12.69 4.09
N GLY A 202 -5.57 11.64 4.28
CA GLY A 202 -5.71 10.72 5.40
C GLY A 202 -5.03 11.28 6.66
N GLU A 203 -5.62 11.05 7.81
CA GLU A 203 -4.92 11.21 9.09
C GLU A 203 -3.68 10.30 9.11
N GLY A 204 -2.52 10.87 9.48
CA GLY A 204 -1.27 10.12 9.61
C GLY A 204 -0.28 10.26 8.45
N ALA A 205 -0.50 11.15 7.49
CA ALA A 205 0.48 11.51 6.46
C ALA A 205 1.86 11.85 7.07
N GLY A 206 1.89 12.48 8.24
CA GLY A 206 3.13 12.86 8.93
C GLY A 206 4.09 11.69 9.20
N ILE A 207 3.62 10.54 9.68
CA ILE A 207 4.50 9.39 9.93
C ILE A 207 5.01 8.76 8.62
N GLN A 208 4.20 8.75 7.57
CA GLN A 208 4.61 8.24 6.26
C GLN A 208 5.69 9.14 5.65
N LEU A 209 5.43 10.44 5.59
CA LEU A 209 6.39 11.43 5.07
C LEU A 209 7.66 11.47 5.92
N GLY A 210 7.54 11.35 7.25
CA GLY A 210 8.69 11.21 8.13
C GLY A 210 9.53 9.97 7.87
N GLY A 211 8.89 8.86 7.48
CA GLY A 211 9.59 7.69 6.99
C GLY A 211 10.40 7.96 5.71
N TYR A 212 9.90 8.81 4.82
CA TYR A 212 10.63 9.24 3.62
C TYR A 212 11.80 10.19 3.96
N ALA A 213 11.61 11.09 4.93
CA ALA A 213 12.69 11.92 5.46
C ALA A 213 13.81 11.05 6.05
N LEU A 214 13.43 10.03 6.83
CA LEU A 214 14.38 9.07 7.40
C LEU A 214 15.11 8.27 6.30
N TYR A 215 14.40 7.84 5.26
CA TYR A 215 15.00 7.19 4.08
C TYR A 215 16.03 8.10 3.38
N ALA A 216 15.72 9.39 3.21
CA ALA A 216 16.65 10.35 2.62
C ALA A 216 17.95 10.47 3.44
N LEU A 217 17.86 10.53 4.76
CA LEU A 217 19.02 10.61 5.65
C LEU A 217 19.82 9.30 5.68
N GLU A 218 19.16 8.18 5.95
CA GLU A 218 19.82 6.90 6.26
C GLU A 218 20.31 6.15 5.01
N VAL A 219 19.60 6.30 3.89
CA VAL A 219 19.89 5.55 2.65
C VAL A 219 20.55 6.42 1.60
N LEU A 220 20.00 7.62 1.37
CA LEU A 220 20.52 8.51 0.34
C LEU A 220 21.60 9.47 0.86
N HIS A 221 21.80 9.51 2.18
CA HIS A 221 22.77 10.40 2.85
C HIS A 221 22.60 11.88 2.50
N VAL A 222 21.33 12.30 2.37
CA VAL A 222 20.96 13.69 2.04
C VAL A 222 20.46 14.41 3.28
N ASP A 223 21.03 15.58 3.54
CA ASP A 223 20.58 16.46 4.63
C ASP A 223 19.12 16.90 4.41
N LEU A 224 18.31 16.93 5.47
CA LEU A 224 16.91 17.36 5.43
C LEU A 224 16.73 18.75 4.84
N ALA A 225 17.68 19.65 5.05
CA ALA A 225 17.65 21.00 4.47
C ALA A 225 17.62 20.99 2.93
N ARG A 226 18.01 19.88 2.31
CA ARG A 226 18.03 19.69 0.85
C ARG A 226 16.91 18.78 0.35
N VAL A 227 15.98 18.36 1.20
CA VAL A 227 14.87 17.47 0.86
C VAL A 227 13.56 18.24 0.83
N ASP A 228 12.75 18.02 -0.20
CA ASP A 228 11.37 18.45 -0.28
C ASP A 228 10.47 17.23 -0.34
N LEU A 229 9.55 17.08 0.61
CA LEU A 229 8.56 16.01 0.63
C LEU A 229 7.28 16.52 -0.03
N LEU A 230 6.94 15.94 -1.17
CA LEU A 230 5.81 16.34 -2.01
C LEU A 230 4.67 15.32 -1.90
N GLU A 231 3.57 15.72 -1.30
CA GLU A 231 2.32 14.98 -1.40
C GLU A 231 1.52 15.49 -2.58
N VAL A 232 1.23 14.62 -3.53
CA VAL A 232 0.50 14.96 -4.75
C VAL A 232 -0.88 14.32 -4.74
N ASN A 233 -1.89 15.12 -4.44
CA ASN A 233 -3.28 14.71 -4.52
C ASN A 233 -3.73 14.68 -5.98
N LEU A 234 -3.70 13.50 -6.60
CA LEU A 234 -4.08 13.31 -7.99
C LEU A 234 -5.56 13.51 -8.25
N ARG A 235 -6.43 13.27 -7.25
CA ARG A 235 -7.86 13.53 -7.38
C ARG A 235 -8.16 15.01 -7.61
N GLU A 236 -7.40 15.88 -6.93
CA GLU A 236 -7.56 17.34 -6.96
C GLU A 236 -6.57 18.04 -7.89
N GLY A 237 -5.51 17.35 -8.35
CA GLY A 237 -4.43 17.93 -9.13
C GLY A 237 -3.59 18.92 -8.31
N LYS A 238 -3.42 18.66 -7.01
CA LYS A 238 -2.75 19.57 -6.07
C LYS A 238 -1.45 18.97 -5.58
N VAL A 239 -0.38 19.77 -5.57
CA VAL A 239 0.91 19.44 -4.93
C VAL A 239 1.01 20.21 -3.62
N THR A 240 1.36 19.52 -2.55
CA THR A 240 1.63 20.11 -1.24
C THR A 240 3.04 19.74 -0.82
N THR A 241 3.88 20.73 -0.53
CA THR A 241 5.21 20.52 0.06
C THR A 241 5.10 20.54 1.57
N HIS A 242 5.62 19.50 2.21
CA HIS A 242 5.64 19.37 3.66
C HIS A 242 7.05 19.73 4.18
N PRO A 243 7.18 20.80 4.97
CA PRO A 243 8.45 21.12 5.61
C PRO A 243 8.76 20.11 6.72
N TRP A 244 10.03 19.74 6.82
CA TRP A 244 10.53 18.82 7.84
C TRP A 244 11.72 19.42 8.57
N ASP A 245 11.76 19.17 9.88
CA ASP A 245 12.86 19.55 10.76
C ASP A 245 13.26 18.36 11.65
N GLU A 246 14.37 18.46 12.34
CA GLU A 246 14.88 17.42 13.23
C GLU A 246 13.89 17.11 14.37
N VAL A 247 13.15 18.09 14.88
CA VAL A 247 12.16 17.87 15.94
C VAL A 247 11.02 16.98 15.45
N SER A 248 10.55 17.23 14.25
CA SER A 248 9.52 16.40 13.59
C SER A 248 10.03 15.00 13.30
N LEU A 249 11.28 14.88 12.87
CA LEU A 249 11.92 13.60 12.61
C LEU A 249 12.14 12.79 13.88
N ASP A 250 12.53 13.42 14.99
CA ASP A 250 12.68 12.73 16.28
C ASP A 250 11.37 12.16 16.80
N ARG A 251 10.24 12.83 16.55
CA ARG A 251 8.91 12.28 16.86
C ARG A 251 8.61 11.02 16.03
N VAL A 252 9.03 11.00 14.77
CA VAL A 252 8.87 9.82 13.91
C VAL A 252 9.78 8.68 14.39
N ARG A 253 11.04 8.96 14.71
CA ARG A 253 11.99 8.00 15.29
C ARG A 253 11.40 7.36 16.55
N GLU A 254 10.91 8.16 17.48
CA GLU A 254 10.31 7.67 18.72
C GLU A 254 9.02 6.87 18.46
N HIS A 255 8.16 7.31 17.53
CA HIS A 255 6.98 6.56 17.13
C HIS A 255 7.35 5.16 16.61
N ILE A 256 8.37 5.06 15.74
CA ILE A 256 8.84 3.77 15.20
C ILE A 256 9.36 2.88 16.32
N ARG A 257 10.20 3.40 17.23
CA ARG A 257 10.73 2.64 18.38
C ARG A 257 9.63 2.06 19.26
N LEU A 258 8.66 2.91 19.63
CA LEU A 258 7.52 2.50 20.46
C LEU A 258 6.65 1.46 19.74
N SER A 259 6.38 1.67 18.45
CA SER A 259 5.59 0.74 17.63
C SER A 259 6.29 -0.63 17.49
N VAL A 260 7.58 -0.64 17.17
CA VAL A 260 8.40 -1.88 17.09
C VAL A 260 8.39 -2.62 18.42
N ARG A 261 8.63 -1.92 19.54
CA ARG A 261 8.61 -2.50 20.88
C ARG A 261 7.24 -3.11 21.19
N ALA A 262 6.18 -2.39 20.91
CA ALA A 262 4.80 -2.85 21.14
C ALA A 262 4.49 -4.11 20.31
N MET A 263 4.87 -4.16 19.03
CA MET A 263 4.67 -5.34 18.19
C MET A 263 5.47 -6.55 18.68
N LYS A 264 6.75 -6.36 19.03
CA LYS A 264 7.62 -7.44 19.50
C LYS A 264 7.17 -8.02 20.84
N ALA A 265 6.51 -7.23 21.70
CA ALA A 265 5.98 -7.71 22.98
C ALA A 265 4.85 -8.76 22.83
N TYR A 266 4.22 -8.88 21.66
CA TYR A 266 3.21 -9.91 21.36
C TYR A 266 3.82 -11.22 20.84
N LEU A 267 5.12 -11.22 20.50
CA LEU A 267 5.78 -12.42 19.99
C LEU A 267 6.08 -13.40 21.11
N LYS A 268 5.93 -14.67 20.80
CA LYS A 268 6.34 -15.78 21.67
C LYS A 268 7.87 -15.83 21.81
N ASP A 269 8.57 -15.55 20.70
CA ASP A 269 10.03 -15.49 20.63
C ASP A 269 10.40 -14.32 19.70
N PRO A 270 10.73 -13.13 20.25
CA PRO A 270 11.05 -11.96 19.44
C PRO A 270 12.33 -12.10 18.60
N ASP A 271 13.32 -12.87 19.07
CA ASP A 271 14.59 -13.03 18.38
C ASP A 271 14.44 -13.90 17.12
N ARG A 272 13.56 -14.88 17.19
CA ARG A 272 13.22 -15.77 16.07
C ARG A 272 11.98 -15.31 15.30
N ASN A 273 11.39 -14.18 15.64
CA ASN A 273 10.14 -13.67 15.08
C ASN A 273 8.99 -14.69 15.09
N LEU A 274 8.86 -15.47 16.18
CA LEU A 274 7.80 -16.47 16.32
C LEU A 274 6.60 -15.88 17.05
N ALA A 275 5.43 -16.10 16.50
CA ALA A 275 4.15 -15.64 17.03
C ALA A 275 3.25 -16.82 17.41
N ASP A 276 2.45 -16.65 18.47
CA ASP A 276 1.38 -17.56 18.85
C ASP A 276 0.05 -16.82 18.71
N GLU A 277 -0.92 -17.40 17.99
CA GLU A 277 -2.23 -16.79 17.76
C GLU A 277 -2.92 -16.36 19.06
N ALA A 278 -2.74 -17.13 20.15
CA ALA A 278 -3.37 -16.88 21.43
C ALA A 278 -2.98 -15.52 22.04
N ASN A 279 -1.80 -15.00 21.70
CA ASN A 279 -1.32 -13.71 22.20
C ASN A 279 -1.98 -12.51 21.50
N PHE A 280 -2.68 -12.73 20.39
CA PHE A 280 -3.24 -11.65 19.55
C PHE A 280 -4.75 -11.64 19.65
N GLU A 281 -5.28 -10.76 20.50
CA GLU A 281 -6.72 -10.63 20.74
C GLU A 281 -7.49 -10.14 19.50
N LYS A 282 -8.75 -10.53 19.41
CA LYS A 282 -9.69 -10.02 18.40
C LYS A 282 -10.13 -8.62 18.78
N ALA A 283 -10.32 -7.75 17.79
CA ALA A 283 -10.95 -6.46 18.05
C ALA A 283 -12.36 -6.64 18.66
N GLU A 284 -12.69 -5.80 19.63
CA GLU A 284 -14.02 -5.78 20.25
C GLU A 284 -15.04 -5.12 19.33
N GLU A 285 -14.62 -4.11 18.59
CA GLU A 285 -15.47 -3.33 17.71
C GLU A 285 -15.80 -4.11 16.41
N LEU A 286 -17.02 -4.65 16.34
CA LEU A 286 -17.45 -5.48 15.20
C LEU A 286 -17.49 -4.73 13.86
N ARG A 287 -17.57 -3.39 13.88
CA ARG A 287 -17.47 -2.57 12.67
C ARG A 287 -16.14 -2.78 11.94
N ILE A 288 -15.02 -2.88 12.68
CA ILE A 288 -13.69 -3.20 12.12
C ILE A 288 -13.71 -4.61 11.51
N CYS A 289 -14.32 -5.57 12.22
CA CYS A 289 -14.39 -6.96 11.77
C CYS A 289 -15.22 -7.11 10.49
N ARG A 290 -16.26 -6.29 10.29
CA ARG A 290 -17.12 -6.35 9.10
C ARG A 290 -16.35 -6.17 7.80
N TRP A 291 -15.34 -5.29 7.78
CA TRP A 291 -14.52 -4.97 6.62
C TRP A 291 -13.13 -5.63 6.65
N CYS A 292 -12.94 -6.61 7.51
CA CYS A 292 -11.68 -7.32 7.65
C CYS A 292 -11.57 -8.45 6.60
N ASN A 293 -10.44 -8.53 5.91
CA ASN A 293 -10.15 -9.60 4.95
C ASN A 293 -10.30 -11.00 5.57
N PHE A 294 -10.04 -11.13 6.87
CA PHE A 294 -10.08 -12.42 7.57
C PHE A 294 -11.42 -12.70 8.26
N ARG A 295 -12.47 -11.92 7.97
CA ARG A 295 -13.77 -12.06 8.67
C ARG A 295 -14.33 -13.47 8.62
N ALA A 296 -14.21 -14.17 7.47
CA ALA A 296 -14.74 -15.52 7.30
C ALA A 296 -14.04 -16.57 8.19
N VAL A 297 -12.79 -16.31 8.59
CA VAL A 297 -12.01 -17.19 9.47
C VAL A 297 -12.14 -16.74 10.93
N CYS A 298 -12.04 -15.44 11.17
CA CYS A 298 -11.97 -14.86 12.52
C CYS A 298 -13.34 -14.70 13.19
N ARG A 299 -14.37 -14.35 12.43
CA ARG A 299 -15.73 -14.03 12.87
C ARG A 299 -16.77 -14.63 11.90
N PRO A 300 -16.81 -15.97 11.74
CA PRO A 300 -17.73 -16.61 10.80
C PRO A 300 -19.21 -16.35 11.11
N GLU A 301 -19.51 -15.94 12.35
CA GLU A 301 -20.86 -15.56 12.81
C GLU A 301 -21.34 -14.21 12.24
N LEU A 302 -20.46 -13.39 11.68
CA LEU A 302 -20.88 -12.11 11.10
C LEU A 302 -21.80 -12.31 9.90
N PRO A 303 -22.94 -11.59 9.84
CA PRO A 303 -23.91 -11.75 8.76
C PRO A 303 -23.26 -11.37 7.41
N PRO A 304 -23.72 -11.98 6.30
CA PRO A 304 -23.34 -11.56 4.97
C PRO A 304 -23.69 -10.08 4.74
N PHE A 305 -23.11 -9.47 3.70
CA PHE A 305 -23.55 -8.16 3.25
C PHE A 305 -24.91 -8.35 2.59
N ALA A 306 -25.98 -7.83 3.21
CA ALA A 306 -27.32 -7.89 2.67
C ALA A 306 -27.54 -6.78 1.64
N ASP A 307 -28.46 -7.01 0.67
CA ASP A 307 -28.89 -5.99 -0.27
C ASP A 307 -29.46 -4.73 0.43
N GLU A 308 -29.11 -3.62 -0.10
CA GLU A 308 -29.50 -2.19 0.06
C GLU A 308 -30.21 -1.66 1.31
N ASN A 309 -30.87 -2.44 2.17
CA ASN A 309 -31.60 -1.92 3.32
C ASN A 309 -30.80 -1.83 4.63
N THR A 310 -29.55 -2.22 4.62
CA THR A 310 -28.58 -1.90 5.68
C THR A 310 -27.67 -0.79 5.19
N ALA A 311 -28.23 0.39 4.93
CA ALA A 311 -27.47 1.62 4.83
C ALA A 311 -26.58 1.70 6.09
N LEU A 312 -25.27 1.63 5.90
CA LEU A 312 -24.34 2.11 6.91
C LEU A 312 -24.82 3.51 7.30
N PRO A 313 -24.92 3.85 8.60
CA PRO A 313 -25.04 5.24 8.97
C PRO A 313 -23.95 5.97 8.20
N SER A 314 -24.29 7.10 7.60
CA SER A 314 -23.45 7.96 6.79
C SER A 314 -22.16 8.27 7.57
N GLY A 315 -21.21 7.41 7.48
CA GLY A 315 -19.93 7.43 8.17
C GLY A 315 -18.91 6.90 7.18
N GLN A 316 -17.89 7.69 6.99
CA GLN A 316 -16.72 7.51 6.17
C GLN A 316 -16.40 6.05 5.82
N PRO A 317 -16.05 5.76 4.55
CA PRO A 317 -15.41 4.49 4.23
C PRO A 317 -14.24 4.27 5.20
N PRO A 318 -13.92 3.02 5.57
CA PRO A 318 -12.79 2.75 6.44
C PRO A 318 -11.58 3.53 5.93
N PRO A 319 -10.73 4.07 6.82
CA PRO A 319 -9.60 4.88 6.41
C PRO A 319 -8.86 4.12 5.32
N LEU A 320 -8.62 4.81 4.20
CA LEU A 320 -7.90 4.26 3.07
C LEU A 320 -6.54 3.82 3.58
N LEU A 321 -6.39 2.53 3.82
CA LEU A 321 -5.08 1.95 4.04
C LEU A 321 -4.32 2.20 2.74
N SER A 322 -3.37 3.10 2.76
CA SER A 322 -2.37 3.22 1.71
C SER A 322 -1.72 1.85 1.59
N GLY A 323 -2.18 1.09 0.59
CA GLY A 323 -1.76 -0.29 0.41
C GLY A 323 -0.46 -0.34 -0.35
N GLN A 324 0.64 -0.17 0.34
CA GLN A 324 1.88 -0.77 -0.11
C GLN A 324 1.89 -2.19 0.46
N HIS A 325 1.64 -3.18 -0.36
CA HIS A 325 1.99 -4.55 -0.03
C HIS A 325 3.51 -4.59 0.15
N PRO A 326 4.04 -5.15 1.25
CA PRO A 326 5.46 -5.43 1.31
C PRO A 326 5.80 -6.31 0.10
N PRO A 327 6.94 -6.07 -0.57
CA PRO A 327 7.35 -6.89 -1.69
C PRO A 327 7.45 -8.34 -1.23
N LEU A 328 7.00 -9.23 -2.08
CA LEU A 328 7.36 -10.64 -1.96
C LEU A 328 8.89 -10.71 -2.06
N PRO A 329 9.55 -11.58 -1.28
CA PRO A 329 10.98 -11.76 -1.40
C PRO A 329 11.33 -12.00 -2.86
N SER A 330 12.33 -11.26 -3.35
CA SER A 330 12.86 -11.31 -4.71
C SER A 330 13.40 -12.72 -5.01
N GLY A 331 12.56 -13.58 -5.55
CA GLY A 331 12.90 -14.97 -5.82
C GLY A 331 12.17 -15.59 -7.00
N GLU A 332 11.18 -14.94 -7.59
CA GLU A 332 10.49 -15.50 -8.73
C GLU A 332 10.05 -14.43 -9.74
N ARG A 333 11.01 -13.99 -10.56
CA ARG A 333 10.70 -13.66 -11.94
C ARG A 333 10.86 -14.96 -12.72
N ALA A 334 9.80 -15.67 -12.95
CA ALA A 334 9.75 -16.76 -13.91
C ALA A 334 8.54 -16.55 -14.80
N GLY A 335 8.84 -16.50 -16.11
CA GLY A 335 8.15 -16.62 -17.33
C GLY A 335 6.62 -16.52 -17.45
#